data_0b9099efe000c8815c283534304dc557
#
_entry.id   0b9099efe000c8815c283534304dc557
#
_cell.length_a   1.000
_cell.length_b   1.000
_cell.length_c   1.000
_cell.angle_alpha   90.00
_cell.angle_beta   90.00
_cell.angle_gamma   90.00
#
_symmetry.space_group_name_H-M   'P 1'
#
loop_
_entity.id
_entity.type
_entity.pdbx_description
1 polymer ?
#
loop_
_entity_poly.entity_id
_entity_poly.type
_entity_poly.pdbx_seq_one_letter_code
_entity_poly.pdbx_strand_id
1 'polypeptide(L)'
;MIYSMTGYGKATVLYLDRKICVEIRSLNGKAMDLSTRIAPQFKGHEMEIRSLITSALERGKVDFSLWVEQGEKADAPSINVEVMKAYVEQMTEASKATSIPMPQNLFETLLRMPDVIARKEVYEVDDEEWALTLGAINEAIADILSFRKQEGEALQAKFLDKIGNISSLLKSVEPYEKERVETIRARIKETLEKQVGVEYDKNRFEQELIFYIEKLDINEEKQRLSNHLNYFVETIDGPHGQGKKLGFIAQEMGREINTLGSKSNHAEMQNIVVKMKDELEQIKEQVLNVM
;
A
#
# COMPACT_ATOMS: atom_id res chain seq x y z
N MET A 1 13.57 -4.11 11.63
CA MET A 1 12.17 -3.66 11.91
C MET A 1 11.59 -3.06 10.64
N ILE A 2 10.46 -3.54 10.17
CA ILE A 2 9.80 -3.07 8.95
C ILE A 2 8.68 -2.07 9.27
N TYR A 3 8.38 -1.19 8.33
CA TYR A 3 7.27 -0.23 8.39
C TYR A 3 6.29 -0.51 7.26
N SER A 4 5.01 -0.31 7.52
CA SER A 4 3.98 -0.35 6.47
C SER A 4 3.99 0.94 5.65
N MET A 5 3.62 0.85 4.38
CA MET A 5 3.37 2.04 3.54
C MET A 5 1.99 2.64 3.78
N THR A 6 1.05 1.87 4.33
CA THR A 6 -0.28 2.35 4.68
C THR A 6 -0.26 3.01 6.05
N GLY A 7 -1.08 4.03 6.23
CA GLY A 7 -1.16 4.72 7.51
C GLY A 7 -2.20 5.82 7.53
N TYR A 8 -2.55 6.23 8.73
CA TYR A 8 -3.48 7.30 9.03
C TYR A 8 -2.99 8.10 10.22
N GLY A 9 -3.06 9.42 10.11
CA GLY A 9 -2.77 10.34 11.22
C GLY A 9 -3.76 11.49 11.20
N LYS A 10 -4.18 11.93 12.37
CA LYS A 10 -5.13 13.04 12.53
C LYS A 10 -4.79 13.85 13.78
N ALA A 11 -4.77 15.15 13.63
CA ALA A 11 -4.66 16.06 14.76
C ALA A 11 -5.67 17.19 14.65
N THR A 12 -5.99 17.78 15.78
CA THR A 12 -6.96 18.89 15.85
C THR A 12 -6.49 19.88 16.89
N VAL A 13 -6.46 21.16 16.52
CA VAL A 13 -6.13 22.25 17.44
C VAL A 13 -7.25 23.28 17.43
N LEU A 14 -7.48 23.87 18.57
CA LEU A 14 -8.41 24.99 18.73
C LEU A 14 -7.64 26.30 18.74
N TYR A 15 -8.07 27.24 17.91
CA TYR A 15 -7.59 28.59 17.92
C TYR A 15 -8.79 29.55 17.95
N LEU A 16 -8.95 30.28 19.05
CA LEU A 16 -10.13 31.10 19.34
C LEU A 16 -11.42 30.26 19.28
N ASP A 17 -12.35 30.57 18.37
CA ASP A 17 -13.62 29.88 18.13
C ASP A 17 -13.55 28.93 16.91
N ARG A 18 -12.35 28.71 16.35
CA ARG A 18 -12.07 27.89 15.18
C ARG A 18 -11.37 26.60 15.58
N LYS A 19 -11.80 25.53 14.98
CA LYS A 19 -11.18 24.21 15.12
C LYS A 19 -10.44 23.86 13.83
N ILE A 20 -9.12 23.84 13.90
CA ILE A 20 -8.25 23.50 12.80
C ILE A 20 -8.02 21.98 12.82
N CYS A 21 -8.35 21.33 11.73
CA CYS A 21 -8.24 19.88 11.59
C CYS A 21 -7.21 19.52 10.52
N VAL A 22 -6.32 18.62 10.88
CA VAL A 22 -5.28 18.05 10.01
C VAL A 22 -5.52 16.55 9.87
N GLU A 23 -5.48 16.05 8.65
CA GLU A 23 -5.61 14.63 8.36
C GLU A 23 -4.60 14.23 7.29
N ILE A 24 -3.90 13.11 7.53
CA ILE A 24 -2.92 12.52 6.62
C ILE A 24 -3.30 11.07 6.41
N ARG A 25 -3.47 10.67 5.16
CA ARG A 25 -3.68 9.28 4.74
C ARG A 25 -2.58 8.85 3.81
N SER A 26 -2.08 7.66 3.99
CA SER A 26 -1.06 7.08 3.12
C SER A 26 -1.46 5.71 2.65
N LEU A 27 -1.25 5.47 1.35
CA LEU A 27 -1.43 4.18 0.69
C LEU A 27 -0.11 3.76 0.02
N ASN A 28 -0.07 2.49 -0.39
CA ASN A 28 1.08 1.96 -1.12
C ASN A 28 1.35 2.77 -2.40
N GLY A 29 2.63 3.07 -2.63
CA GLY A 29 3.11 3.79 -3.81
C GLY A 29 4.59 3.57 -4.07
N LYS A 30 4.99 3.50 -5.35
CA LYS A 30 6.40 3.30 -5.74
C LYS A 30 7.25 4.55 -5.52
N ALA A 31 6.64 5.72 -5.61
CA ALA A 31 7.25 7.03 -5.39
C ALA A 31 6.35 7.86 -4.47
N MET A 32 6.85 9.01 -4.01
CA MET A 32 6.02 9.98 -3.29
C MET A 32 5.04 10.63 -4.28
N ASP A 33 3.75 10.45 -4.02
CA ASP A 33 2.64 11.11 -4.72
C ASP A 33 1.79 11.82 -3.66
N LEU A 34 2.01 13.13 -3.52
CA LEU A 34 1.38 13.95 -2.48
C LEU A 34 0.27 14.81 -3.07
N SER A 35 -0.96 14.51 -2.70
CA SER A 35 -2.15 15.32 -2.95
C SER A 35 -2.45 16.17 -1.70
N THR A 36 -2.66 17.48 -1.89
CA THR A 36 -2.94 18.42 -0.80
C THR A 36 -4.29 19.08 -0.98
N ARG A 37 -5.10 19.10 0.07
CA ARG A 37 -6.34 19.88 0.18
C ARG A 37 -6.17 20.82 1.36
N ILE A 38 -5.89 22.08 1.07
CA ILE A 38 -5.55 23.09 2.08
C ILE A 38 -6.60 24.18 2.03
N ALA A 39 -7.12 24.54 3.20
CA ALA A 39 -8.06 25.66 3.35
C ALA A 39 -7.43 26.95 2.81
N PRO A 40 -8.20 27.84 2.13
CA PRO A 40 -7.68 28.98 1.37
C PRO A 40 -6.72 29.88 2.16
N GLN A 41 -6.98 30.09 3.45
CA GLN A 41 -6.17 30.93 4.34
C GLN A 41 -4.75 30.38 4.57
N PHE A 42 -4.55 29.07 4.50
CA PHE A 42 -3.26 28.41 4.68
C PHE A 42 -2.50 28.14 3.38
N LYS A 43 -3.01 28.56 2.22
CA LYS A 43 -2.36 28.30 0.92
C LYS A 43 -0.96 28.90 0.81
N GLY A 44 -0.69 30.01 1.51
CA GLY A 44 0.66 30.60 1.56
C GLY A 44 1.72 29.65 2.11
N HIS A 45 1.34 28.71 2.97
CA HIS A 45 2.22 27.75 3.62
C HIS A 45 2.28 26.38 2.90
N GLU A 46 1.65 26.23 1.72
CA GLU A 46 1.56 24.93 1.02
C GLU A 46 2.92 24.31 0.74
N MET A 47 3.91 25.08 0.33
CA MET A 47 5.25 24.57 0.00
C MET A 47 5.98 24.04 1.25
N GLU A 48 5.82 24.71 2.38
CA GLU A 48 6.39 24.27 3.66
C GLU A 48 5.74 22.96 4.12
N ILE A 49 4.41 22.88 4.08
CA ILE A 49 3.65 21.68 4.40
C ILE A 49 4.09 20.51 3.53
N ARG A 50 4.20 20.70 2.21
CA ARG A 50 4.67 19.67 1.26
C ARG A 50 6.07 19.18 1.61
N SER A 51 6.98 20.08 1.95
CA SER A 51 8.34 19.74 2.32
C SER A 51 8.40 18.88 3.58
N LEU A 52 7.64 19.25 4.63
CA LEU A 52 7.54 18.50 5.89
C LEU A 52 7.02 17.07 5.65
N ILE A 53 5.91 16.95 4.95
CA ILE A 53 5.28 15.63 4.68
C ILE A 53 6.21 14.75 3.83
N THR A 54 6.80 15.30 2.77
CA THR A 54 7.67 14.54 1.88
C THR A 54 8.93 14.04 2.61
N SER A 55 9.50 14.88 3.47
CA SER A 55 10.68 14.50 4.28
C SER A 55 10.35 13.41 5.30
N ALA A 56 9.15 13.46 5.91
CA ALA A 56 8.76 12.51 6.95
C ALA A 56 8.30 11.15 6.41
N LEU A 57 7.62 11.13 5.26
CA LEU A 57 6.94 9.92 4.76
C LEU A 57 7.67 9.21 3.62
N GLU A 58 8.74 9.80 3.07
CA GLU A 58 9.65 9.27 2.05
C GLU A 58 8.98 8.82 0.75
N ARG A 59 7.99 7.91 0.80
CA ARG A 59 7.25 7.38 -0.36
C ARG A 59 5.82 6.95 0.01
N GLY A 60 5.00 6.78 -1.02
CA GLY A 60 3.60 6.38 -0.90
C GLY A 60 2.68 7.36 -1.62
N LYS A 61 1.42 6.95 -1.84
CA LYS A 61 0.37 7.87 -2.24
C LYS A 61 -0.21 8.49 -0.97
N VAL A 62 0.04 9.80 -0.78
CA VAL A 62 -0.30 10.53 0.44
C VAL A 62 -1.36 11.58 0.13
N ASP A 63 -2.46 11.50 0.84
CA ASP A 63 -3.51 12.54 0.83
C ASP A 63 -3.42 13.34 2.14
N PHE A 64 -3.15 14.62 2.01
CA PHE A 64 -3.12 15.59 3.12
C PHE A 64 -4.33 16.51 3.03
N SER A 65 -5.03 16.70 4.14
CA SER A 65 -6.15 17.62 4.23
C SER A 65 -6.00 18.52 5.46
N LEU A 66 -6.13 19.83 5.24
CA LEU A 66 -6.14 20.86 6.27
C LEU A 66 -7.39 21.70 6.08
N TRP A 67 -8.31 21.65 7.04
CA TRP A 67 -9.55 22.44 7.01
C TRP A 67 -9.85 23.06 8.35
N VAL A 68 -10.71 24.07 8.35
CA VAL A 68 -11.16 24.77 9.53
C VAL A 68 -12.65 24.58 9.71
N GLU A 69 -13.04 24.04 10.85
CA GLU A 69 -14.42 23.98 11.32
C GLU A 69 -14.68 25.24 12.15
N GLN A 70 -15.65 26.04 11.77
CA GLN A 70 -16.11 27.16 12.58
C GLN A 70 -17.06 26.66 13.66
N GLY A 71 -17.03 27.24 14.86
CA GLY A 71 -18.00 26.97 15.92
C GLY A 71 -19.43 27.24 15.47
N GLU A 72 -20.41 26.71 16.22
CA GLU A 72 -21.84 26.65 15.89
C GLU A 72 -22.56 27.98 15.58
N LYS A 73 -21.90 29.12 15.62
CA LYS A 73 -22.48 30.36 15.14
C LYS A 73 -22.54 30.33 13.62
N ALA A 74 -23.69 29.93 13.09
CA ALA A 74 -24.03 30.08 11.69
C ALA A 74 -24.08 31.58 11.35
N ASP A 75 -22.94 32.17 11.01
CA ASP A 75 -22.91 33.46 10.38
C ASP A 75 -23.47 33.30 8.96
N ALA A 76 -24.72 33.73 8.79
CA ALA A 76 -25.27 33.88 7.46
C ALA A 76 -24.36 34.80 6.63
N PRO A 77 -24.09 34.49 5.35
CA PRO A 77 -23.33 35.40 4.49
C PRO A 77 -23.94 36.77 4.51
N SER A 78 -23.12 37.80 4.72
CA SER A 78 -23.60 39.18 4.70
C SER A 78 -24.01 39.62 3.30
N ILE A 79 -25.02 40.47 3.22
CA ILE A 79 -25.45 41.08 1.95
C ILE A 79 -24.59 42.31 1.72
N ASN A 80 -23.93 42.39 0.54
CA ASN A 80 -23.16 43.54 0.13
C ASN A 80 -24.09 44.64 -0.41
N VAL A 81 -24.50 45.54 0.47
CA VAL A 81 -25.45 46.61 0.18
C VAL A 81 -24.93 47.59 -0.89
N GLU A 82 -23.60 47.82 -0.91
CA GLU A 82 -23.00 48.73 -1.91
C GLU A 82 -23.04 48.14 -3.32
N VAL A 83 -22.76 46.86 -3.45
CA VAL A 83 -22.92 46.14 -4.75
C VAL A 83 -24.36 46.10 -5.16
N MET A 84 -25.31 45.88 -4.24
CA MET A 84 -26.75 45.95 -4.54
C MET A 84 -27.15 47.31 -5.08
N LYS A 85 -26.72 48.40 -4.45
CA LYS A 85 -27.03 49.76 -4.94
C LYS A 85 -26.50 49.99 -6.35
N ALA A 86 -25.26 49.61 -6.61
CA ALA A 86 -24.66 49.73 -7.94
C ALA A 86 -25.45 48.94 -9.00
N TYR A 87 -25.93 47.74 -8.70
CA TYR A 87 -26.78 46.98 -9.61
C TYR A 87 -28.14 47.62 -9.83
N VAL A 88 -28.78 48.21 -8.81
CA VAL A 88 -30.05 48.91 -8.96
C VAL A 88 -29.90 50.12 -9.88
N GLU A 89 -28.85 50.90 -9.75
CA GLU A 89 -28.54 52.06 -10.61
C GLU A 89 -28.37 51.60 -12.08
N GLN A 90 -27.51 50.60 -12.32
CA GLN A 90 -27.27 50.06 -13.66
C GLN A 90 -28.53 49.46 -14.28
N MET A 91 -29.33 48.70 -13.55
CA MET A 91 -30.58 48.15 -14.00
C MET A 91 -31.58 49.21 -14.35
N THR A 92 -31.64 50.32 -13.58
CA THR A 92 -32.52 51.48 -13.83
C THR A 92 -32.12 52.18 -15.13
N GLU A 93 -30.85 52.42 -15.35
CA GLU A 93 -30.31 53.02 -16.58
C GLU A 93 -30.60 52.12 -17.80
N ALA A 94 -30.32 50.81 -17.69
CA ALA A 94 -30.56 49.82 -18.74
C ALA A 94 -32.07 49.74 -19.09
N SER A 95 -32.95 49.76 -18.08
CA SER A 95 -34.41 49.77 -18.29
C SER A 95 -34.86 50.98 -19.08
N LYS A 96 -34.34 52.17 -18.77
CA LYS A 96 -34.62 53.42 -19.51
C LYS A 96 -34.10 53.35 -20.95
N ALA A 97 -32.89 52.87 -21.16
CA ALA A 97 -32.26 52.81 -22.48
C ALA A 97 -32.91 51.79 -23.42
N THR A 98 -33.34 50.63 -22.87
CA THR A 98 -33.89 49.52 -23.66
C THR A 98 -35.41 49.48 -23.71
N SER A 99 -36.11 50.31 -22.91
CA SER A 99 -37.56 50.27 -22.68
C SER A 99 -38.05 48.90 -22.12
N ILE A 100 -37.19 48.09 -21.54
CA ILE A 100 -37.57 46.88 -20.84
C ILE A 100 -37.92 47.25 -19.39
N PRO A 101 -39.10 46.88 -18.88
CA PRO A 101 -39.49 47.26 -17.53
C PRO A 101 -38.62 46.55 -16.46
N MET A 102 -38.43 47.22 -15.34
CA MET A 102 -37.75 46.63 -14.16
C MET A 102 -38.51 45.38 -13.69
N PRO A 103 -37.78 44.33 -13.20
CA PRO A 103 -38.42 43.10 -12.70
C PRO A 103 -39.29 43.42 -11.47
N GLN A 104 -40.47 42.76 -11.39
CA GLN A 104 -41.39 42.96 -10.26
C GLN A 104 -40.75 42.52 -8.92
N ASN A 105 -39.94 41.45 -8.92
CA ASN A 105 -39.22 40.95 -7.74
C ASN A 105 -37.76 41.38 -7.80
N LEU A 106 -37.53 42.69 -7.78
CA LEU A 106 -36.17 43.28 -7.86
C LEU A 106 -35.21 42.74 -6.76
N PHE A 107 -35.69 42.60 -5.53
CA PHE A 107 -34.88 42.14 -4.41
C PHE A 107 -34.39 40.69 -4.62
N GLU A 108 -35.28 39.79 -5.08
CA GLU A 108 -34.91 38.41 -5.38
C GLU A 108 -33.89 38.33 -6.55
N THR A 109 -34.09 39.17 -7.56
CA THR A 109 -33.19 39.27 -8.72
C THR A 109 -31.78 39.69 -8.28
N LEU A 110 -31.71 40.70 -7.41
CA LEU A 110 -30.44 41.22 -6.89
C LEU A 110 -29.70 40.20 -6.03
N LEU A 111 -30.41 39.42 -5.21
CA LEU A 111 -29.77 38.37 -4.40
C LEU A 111 -29.13 37.28 -5.25
N ARG A 112 -29.52 37.11 -6.51
CA ARG A 112 -28.91 36.16 -7.46
C ARG A 112 -27.77 36.76 -8.28
N MET A 113 -27.56 38.07 -8.18
CA MET A 113 -26.47 38.74 -8.90
C MET A 113 -25.11 38.41 -8.25
N PRO A 114 -24.04 38.37 -9.06
CA PRO A 114 -22.69 38.12 -8.56
C PRO A 114 -22.30 39.10 -7.44
N ASP A 115 -21.58 38.58 -6.45
CA ASP A 115 -20.99 39.35 -5.33
C ASP A 115 -21.97 40.16 -4.45
N VAL A 116 -23.30 40.05 -4.64
CA VAL A 116 -24.34 40.59 -3.78
C VAL A 116 -24.38 39.83 -2.44
N ILE A 117 -24.24 38.53 -2.45
CA ILE A 117 -23.99 37.77 -1.23
C ILE A 117 -22.48 37.75 -1.05
N ALA A 118 -22.01 38.44 0.00
CA ALA A 118 -20.58 38.54 0.30
C ALA A 118 -20.00 37.13 0.48
N ARG A 119 -18.97 36.81 -0.29
CA ARG A 119 -18.16 35.63 0.01
C ARG A 119 -17.46 35.87 1.35
N LYS A 120 -17.38 34.85 2.19
CA LYS A 120 -16.56 34.95 3.41
C LYS A 120 -15.16 35.37 2.99
N GLU A 121 -14.71 36.52 3.48
CA GLU A 121 -13.34 36.98 3.27
C GLU A 121 -12.39 35.90 3.83
N VAL A 122 -11.38 35.55 3.04
CA VAL A 122 -10.29 34.71 3.51
C VAL A 122 -9.47 35.60 4.44
N TYR A 123 -9.53 35.32 5.74
CA TYR A 123 -8.72 36.05 6.71
C TYR A 123 -7.24 35.65 6.55
N GLU A 124 -6.35 36.55 6.89
CA GLU A 124 -4.92 36.27 6.97
C GLU A 124 -4.61 35.51 8.26
N VAL A 125 -3.85 34.42 8.13
CA VAL A 125 -3.38 33.60 9.25
C VAL A 125 -2.26 34.37 9.95
N ASP A 126 -2.39 34.56 11.23
CA ASP A 126 -1.34 35.17 12.05
C ASP A 126 -0.27 34.14 12.47
N ASP A 127 0.85 34.62 12.97
CA ASP A 127 2.00 33.76 13.34
C ASP A 127 1.64 32.76 14.46
N GLU A 128 0.73 33.10 15.37
CA GLU A 128 0.30 32.23 16.47
C GLU A 128 -0.60 31.12 15.95
N GLU A 129 -1.58 31.42 15.09
CA GLU A 129 -2.42 30.42 14.42
C GLU A 129 -1.59 29.46 13.56
N TRP A 130 -0.58 30.02 12.84
CA TRP A 130 0.33 29.19 12.07
C TRP A 130 1.17 28.25 12.93
N ALA A 131 1.74 28.75 14.03
CA ALA A 131 2.54 27.94 14.95
C ALA A 131 1.72 26.77 15.54
N LEU A 132 0.47 27.01 15.94
CA LEU A 132 -0.44 25.98 16.42
C LEU A 132 -0.81 24.96 15.32
N THR A 133 -1.06 25.46 14.11
CA THR A 133 -1.36 24.61 12.95
C THR A 133 -0.16 23.71 12.61
N LEU A 134 1.05 24.26 12.62
CA LEU A 134 2.29 23.50 12.41
C LEU A 134 2.49 22.42 13.49
N GLY A 135 2.15 22.75 14.74
CA GLY A 135 2.10 21.77 15.84
C GLY A 135 1.18 20.60 15.53
N ALA A 136 -0.05 20.89 15.09
CA ALA A 136 -1.03 19.85 14.70
C ALA A 136 -0.57 19.04 13.48
N ILE A 137 0.10 19.65 12.50
CA ILE A 137 0.69 18.94 11.36
C ILE A 137 1.76 17.93 11.83
N ASN A 138 2.64 18.37 12.72
CA ASN A 138 3.69 17.49 13.27
C ASN A 138 3.10 16.36 14.12
N GLU A 139 2.04 16.61 14.88
CA GLU A 139 1.31 15.58 15.62
C GLU A 139 0.68 14.55 14.68
N ALA A 140 -0.01 14.98 13.61
CA ALA A 140 -0.56 14.08 12.60
C ALA A 140 0.52 13.26 11.88
N ILE A 141 1.72 13.84 11.64
CA ILE A 141 2.87 13.11 11.10
C ILE A 141 3.36 12.07 12.12
N ALA A 142 3.46 12.40 13.39
CA ALA A 142 3.87 11.45 14.43
C ALA A 142 2.88 10.28 14.55
N ASP A 143 1.58 10.58 14.48
CA ASP A 143 0.52 9.57 14.51
C ASP A 143 0.62 8.59 13.34
N ILE A 144 0.77 9.08 12.11
CA ILE A 144 0.88 8.19 10.93
C ILE A 144 2.16 7.36 10.98
N LEU A 145 3.27 7.89 11.47
CA LEU A 145 4.51 7.13 11.65
C LEU A 145 4.36 6.05 12.72
N SER A 146 3.68 6.34 13.82
CA SER A 146 3.34 5.37 14.86
C SER A 146 2.45 4.25 14.31
N PHE A 147 1.42 4.60 13.54
CA PHE A 147 0.55 3.64 12.87
C PHE A 147 1.34 2.72 11.92
N ARG A 148 2.18 3.30 11.05
CA ARG A 148 3.04 2.55 10.12
C ARG A 148 3.96 1.56 10.82
N LYS A 149 4.47 1.93 12.01
CA LYS A 149 5.31 1.07 12.84
C LYS A 149 4.51 -0.11 13.38
N GLN A 150 3.35 0.14 14.00
CA GLN A 150 2.49 -0.90 14.56
C GLN A 150 2.03 -1.89 13.49
N GLU A 151 1.61 -1.40 12.33
CA GLU A 151 1.21 -2.25 11.21
C GLU A 151 2.40 -3.04 10.65
N GLY A 152 3.60 -2.42 10.60
CA GLY A 152 4.84 -3.09 10.23
C GLY A 152 5.21 -4.25 11.17
N GLU A 153 5.04 -4.08 12.47
CA GLU A 153 5.25 -5.14 13.47
C GLU A 153 4.27 -6.31 13.25
N ALA A 154 3.00 -6.01 12.96
CA ALA A 154 2.00 -7.03 12.65
C ALA A 154 2.31 -7.78 11.33
N LEU A 155 2.81 -7.07 10.31
CA LEU A 155 3.28 -7.68 9.06
C LEU A 155 4.50 -8.57 9.28
N GLN A 156 5.46 -8.13 10.10
CA GLN A 156 6.65 -8.92 10.46
C GLN A 156 6.25 -10.26 11.11
N ALA A 157 5.32 -10.23 12.07
CA ALA A 157 4.83 -11.46 12.71
C ALA A 157 4.18 -12.42 11.70
N LYS A 158 3.38 -11.90 10.76
CA LYS A 158 2.77 -12.70 9.68
C LYS A 158 3.83 -13.30 8.76
N PHE A 159 4.86 -12.56 8.37
CA PHE A 159 5.93 -13.09 7.53
C PHE A 159 6.68 -14.23 8.21
N LEU A 160 7.02 -14.06 9.50
CA LEU A 160 7.72 -15.11 10.25
C LEU A 160 6.87 -16.39 10.37
N ASP A 161 5.57 -16.27 10.58
CA ASP A 161 4.64 -17.40 10.57
C ASP A 161 4.65 -18.11 9.20
N LYS A 162 4.48 -17.39 8.10
CA LYS A 162 4.47 -17.96 6.75
C LYS A 162 5.81 -18.60 6.36
N ILE A 163 6.92 -17.97 6.68
CA ILE A 163 8.27 -18.52 6.49
C ILE A 163 8.44 -19.81 7.31
N GLY A 164 7.97 -19.84 8.55
CA GLY A 164 7.97 -21.03 9.40
C GLY A 164 7.16 -22.17 8.80
N ASN A 165 5.98 -21.86 8.22
CA ASN A 165 5.13 -22.84 7.54
C ASN A 165 5.82 -23.43 6.31
N ILE A 166 6.42 -22.58 5.44
CA ILE A 166 7.19 -23.05 4.28
C ILE A 166 8.37 -23.94 4.72
N SER A 167 9.10 -23.53 5.75
CA SER A 167 10.21 -24.32 6.29
C SER A 167 9.76 -25.71 6.80
N SER A 168 8.62 -25.77 7.48
CA SER A 168 8.03 -27.00 7.99
C SER A 168 7.56 -27.90 6.85
N LEU A 169 6.91 -27.33 5.83
CA LEU A 169 6.50 -28.03 4.63
C LEU A 169 7.71 -28.58 3.86
N LEU A 170 8.81 -27.82 3.76
CA LEU A 170 10.03 -28.26 3.11
C LEU A 170 10.62 -29.50 3.79
N LYS A 171 10.65 -29.54 5.11
CA LYS A 171 11.09 -30.72 5.88
C LYS A 171 10.17 -31.93 5.66
N SER A 172 8.87 -31.70 5.49
CA SER A 172 7.90 -32.79 5.26
C SER A 172 8.04 -33.48 3.90
N VAL A 173 8.90 -32.99 3.01
CA VAL A 173 9.21 -33.62 1.71
C VAL A 173 10.10 -34.85 1.87
N GLU A 174 10.99 -34.88 2.87
CA GLU A 174 12.02 -35.90 3.04
C GLU A 174 11.53 -37.36 3.04
N PRO A 175 10.43 -37.74 3.71
CA PRO A 175 9.94 -39.11 3.68
C PRO A 175 9.58 -39.60 2.26
N TYR A 176 9.00 -38.70 1.45
CA TYR A 176 8.54 -39.02 0.11
C TYR A 176 9.64 -39.10 -0.96
N GLU A 177 10.82 -38.57 -0.68
CA GLU A 177 11.97 -38.67 -1.58
C GLU A 177 12.42 -40.13 -1.75
N LYS A 178 12.48 -40.88 -0.64
CA LYS A 178 12.86 -42.32 -0.66
C LYS A 178 11.80 -43.15 -1.37
N GLU A 179 10.55 -42.98 -1.00
CA GLU A 179 9.42 -43.67 -1.63
C GLU A 179 9.36 -43.43 -3.13
N ARG A 180 9.62 -42.20 -3.58
CA ARG A 180 9.67 -41.85 -5.00
C ARG A 180 10.70 -42.63 -5.78
N VAL A 181 11.92 -42.76 -5.24
CA VAL A 181 13.01 -43.54 -5.90
C VAL A 181 12.63 -44.99 -6.04
N GLU A 182 12.04 -45.61 -5.03
CA GLU A 182 11.56 -46.98 -5.08
C GLU A 182 10.43 -47.17 -6.12
N THR A 183 9.50 -46.24 -6.16
CA THR A 183 8.40 -46.26 -7.13
C THR A 183 8.92 -46.11 -8.57
N ILE A 184 9.90 -45.24 -8.81
CA ILE A 184 10.54 -45.08 -10.14
C ILE A 184 11.25 -46.38 -10.53
N ARG A 185 12.01 -46.94 -9.60
CA ARG A 185 12.73 -48.24 -9.83
C ARG A 185 11.76 -49.35 -10.22
N ALA A 186 10.67 -49.49 -9.46
CA ALA A 186 9.65 -50.52 -9.74
C ALA A 186 8.99 -50.32 -11.12
N ARG A 187 8.64 -49.07 -11.46
CA ARG A 187 8.02 -48.70 -12.75
C ARG A 187 8.92 -48.96 -13.94
N ILE A 188 10.20 -48.57 -13.86
CA ILE A 188 11.16 -48.80 -14.93
C ILE A 188 11.35 -50.33 -15.13
N LYS A 189 11.49 -51.09 -14.04
CA LYS A 189 11.62 -52.53 -14.06
C LYS A 189 10.41 -53.21 -14.75
N GLU A 190 9.18 -52.84 -14.34
CA GLU A 190 7.94 -53.36 -14.91
C GLU A 190 7.83 -53.07 -16.43
N THR A 191 8.23 -51.85 -16.84
CA THR A 191 8.20 -51.44 -18.25
C THR A 191 9.17 -52.26 -19.09
N LEU A 192 10.37 -52.49 -18.57
CA LEU A 192 11.39 -53.32 -19.25
C LEU A 192 10.96 -54.79 -19.36
N GLU A 193 10.39 -55.37 -18.30
CA GLU A 193 9.88 -56.73 -18.30
C GLU A 193 8.74 -56.94 -19.32
N LYS A 194 7.86 -55.97 -19.49
CA LYS A 194 6.75 -55.99 -20.44
C LYS A 194 7.17 -55.84 -21.92
N GLN A 195 8.21 -55.04 -22.17
CA GLN A 195 8.58 -54.69 -23.56
C GLN A 195 9.66 -55.58 -24.18
N VAL A 196 10.57 -56.17 -23.41
CA VAL A 196 11.81 -56.77 -23.91
C VAL A 196 11.85 -58.30 -23.76
N GLY A 197 10.91 -58.93 -23.03
CA GLY A 197 11.01 -60.36 -22.72
C GLY A 197 12.12 -60.68 -21.71
N VAL A 198 12.34 -61.92 -21.39
CA VAL A 198 12.93 -62.50 -20.18
C VAL A 198 14.34 -62.01 -19.75
N GLU A 199 15.13 -61.35 -20.57
CA GLU A 199 16.47 -60.84 -20.15
C GLU A 199 16.67 -59.39 -20.60
N TYR A 200 16.65 -58.47 -19.61
CA TYR A 200 17.12 -57.10 -19.82
C TYR A 200 18.55 -56.93 -19.33
N ASP A 201 19.33 -56.04 -19.97
CA ASP A 201 20.68 -55.71 -19.57
C ASP A 201 20.64 -54.91 -18.23
N LYS A 202 21.10 -55.55 -17.16
CA LYS A 202 21.14 -54.97 -15.81
C LYS A 202 21.99 -53.72 -15.75
N ASN A 203 23.09 -53.64 -16.52
CA ASN A 203 23.95 -52.47 -16.51
C ASN A 203 23.25 -51.28 -17.15
N ARG A 204 22.51 -51.48 -18.23
CA ARG A 204 21.71 -50.47 -18.89
C ARG A 204 20.56 -49.99 -18.00
N PHE A 205 19.91 -50.89 -17.27
CA PHE A 205 18.88 -50.54 -16.30
C PHE A 205 19.42 -49.65 -15.19
N GLU A 206 20.58 -49.98 -14.61
CA GLU A 206 21.19 -49.17 -13.54
C GLU A 206 21.64 -47.77 -14.07
N GLN A 207 22.16 -47.68 -15.29
CA GLN A 207 22.50 -46.41 -15.92
C GLN A 207 21.29 -45.52 -16.15
N GLU A 208 20.21 -46.06 -16.68
CA GLU A 208 18.94 -45.30 -16.85
C GLU A 208 18.36 -44.87 -15.49
N LEU A 209 18.43 -45.74 -14.47
CA LEU A 209 17.96 -45.44 -13.13
C LEU A 209 18.76 -44.28 -12.52
N ILE A 210 20.09 -44.28 -12.62
CA ILE A 210 20.95 -43.19 -12.17
C ILE A 210 20.58 -41.89 -12.88
N PHE A 211 20.42 -41.89 -14.19
CA PHE A 211 20.02 -40.74 -14.97
C PHE A 211 18.68 -40.15 -14.50
N TYR A 212 17.68 -40.99 -14.21
CA TYR A 212 16.39 -40.53 -13.70
C TYR A 212 16.49 -39.99 -12.27
N ILE A 213 17.31 -40.62 -11.40
CA ILE A 213 17.53 -40.15 -10.03
C ILE A 213 18.20 -38.79 -10.06
N GLU A 214 19.25 -38.59 -10.86
CA GLU A 214 19.94 -37.27 -10.98
C GLU A 214 19.02 -36.22 -11.57
N LYS A 215 18.25 -36.52 -12.61
CA LYS A 215 17.29 -35.59 -13.22
C LYS A 215 16.20 -35.13 -12.28
N LEU A 216 15.82 -35.97 -11.32
CA LEU A 216 14.77 -35.71 -10.35
C LEU A 216 15.34 -35.28 -8.98
N ASP A 217 16.64 -35.12 -8.86
CA ASP A 217 17.25 -34.64 -7.63
C ASP A 217 16.75 -33.23 -7.29
N ILE A 218 16.38 -33.04 -6.01
CA ILE A 218 15.83 -31.79 -5.48
C ILE A 218 16.68 -31.23 -4.31
N ASN A 219 17.83 -31.81 -4.05
CA ASN A 219 18.68 -31.39 -2.91
C ASN A 219 19.16 -29.96 -3.07
N GLU A 220 19.50 -29.56 -4.28
CA GLU A 220 19.92 -28.17 -4.58
C GLU A 220 18.78 -27.19 -4.32
N GLU A 221 17.57 -27.47 -4.79
CA GLU A 221 16.39 -26.63 -4.59
C GLU A 221 16.02 -26.51 -3.10
N LYS A 222 16.10 -27.63 -2.35
CA LYS A 222 15.88 -27.61 -0.89
C LYS A 222 16.90 -26.73 -0.18
N GLN A 223 18.16 -26.84 -0.53
CA GLN A 223 19.24 -26.07 0.08
C GLN A 223 19.08 -24.57 -0.26
N ARG A 224 18.83 -24.24 -1.52
CA ARG A 224 18.62 -22.87 -1.97
C ARG A 224 17.38 -22.25 -1.32
N LEU A 225 16.25 -22.97 -1.30
CA LEU A 225 15.04 -22.51 -0.64
C LEU A 225 15.29 -22.25 0.86
N SER A 226 15.97 -23.16 1.56
CA SER A 226 16.32 -22.98 2.96
C SER A 226 17.18 -21.72 3.17
N ASN A 227 18.16 -21.48 2.30
CA ASN A 227 18.99 -20.28 2.35
C ASN A 227 18.17 -19.01 2.12
N HIS A 228 17.25 -19.01 1.15
CA HIS A 228 16.37 -17.87 0.90
C HIS A 228 15.40 -17.59 2.05
N LEU A 229 14.86 -18.63 2.70
CA LEU A 229 14.03 -18.48 3.90
C LEU A 229 14.80 -17.79 5.03
N ASN A 230 16.02 -18.24 5.32
CA ASN A 230 16.87 -17.63 6.33
C ASN A 230 17.23 -16.18 5.97
N TYR A 231 17.60 -15.93 4.71
CA TYR A 231 17.95 -14.59 4.24
C TYR A 231 16.76 -13.62 4.26
N PHE A 232 15.54 -14.13 4.06
CA PHE A 232 14.33 -13.34 4.22
C PHE A 232 14.14 -12.88 5.67
N VAL A 233 14.32 -13.79 6.65
CA VAL A 233 14.26 -13.48 8.08
C VAL A 233 15.32 -12.45 8.47
N GLU A 234 16.59 -12.67 8.08
CA GLU A 234 17.68 -11.71 8.33
C GLU A 234 17.40 -10.33 7.73
N THR A 235 16.78 -10.29 6.53
CA THR A 235 16.44 -9.03 5.86
C THR A 235 15.32 -8.28 6.57
N ILE A 236 14.35 -8.98 7.16
CA ILE A 236 13.29 -8.36 7.99
C ILE A 236 13.89 -7.62 9.19
N ASP A 237 14.89 -8.20 9.82
CA ASP A 237 15.54 -7.62 11.00
C ASP A 237 16.60 -6.55 10.64
N GLY A 238 16.83 -6.35 9.36
CA GLY A 238 17.77 -5.37 8.82
C GLY A 238 17.32 -3.91 8.97
N PRO A 239 18.06 -2.96 8.37
CA PRO A 239 17.74 -1.53 8.41
C PRO A 239 16.45 -1.23 7.63
N HIS A 240 15.94 -0.01 7.82
CA HIS A 240 14.74 0.49 7.12
C HIS A 240 14.89 0.46 5.58
N GLY A 241 13.78 0.30 4.85
CA GLY A 241 13.77 0.37 3.38
C GLY A 241 14.01 -0.97 2.66
N GLN A 242 13.75 -2.12 3.30
CA GLN A 242 14.04 -3.44 2.75
C GLN A 242 12.91 -4.06 1.89
N GLY A 243 11.77 -3.39 1.73
CA GLY A 243 10.61 -3.98 1.03
C GLY A 243 10.92 -4.49 -0.38
N LYS A 244 11.72 -3.74 -1.16
CA LYS A 244 12.13 -4.17 -2.51
C LYS A 244 13.01 -5.42 -2.48
N LYS A 245 13.93 -5.51 -1.51
CA LYS A 245 14.82 -6.67 -1.31
C LYS A 245 14.04 -7.90 -0.89
N LEU A 246 13.09 -7.75 0.05
CA LEU A 246 12.18 -8.82 0.46
C LEU A 246 11.36 -9.35 -0.73
N GLY A 247 10.90 -8.45 -1.62
CA GLY A 247 10.22 -8.83 -2.85
C GLY A 247 11.08 -9.69 -3.79
N PHE A 248 12.36 -9.35 -3.96
CA PHE A 248 13.29 -10.16 -4.74
C PHE A 248 13.54 -11.54 -4.11
N ILE A 249 13.74 -11.59 -2.78
CA ILE A 249 13.94 -12.87 -2.09
C ILE A 249 12.70 -13.76 -2.25
N ALA A 250 11.48 -13.21 -2.11
CA ALA A 250 10.24 -13.95 -2.32
C ALA A 250 10.09 -14.47 -3.76
N GLN A 251 10.60 -13.76 -4.77
CA GLN A 251 10.66 -14.24 -6.14
C GLN A 251 11.61 -15.44 -6.29
N GLU A 252 12.81 -15.38 -5.70
CA GLU A 252 13.77 -16.49 -5.73
C GLU A 252 13.21 -17.72 -5.00
N MET A 253 12.58 -17.54 -3.83
CA MET A 253 11.84 -18.63 -3.15
C MET A 253 10.82 -19.28 -4.09
N GLY A 254 10.09 -18.48 -4.87
CA GLY A 254 9.11 -18.96 -5.83
C GLY A 254 9.75 -19.78 -6.97
N ARG A 255 10.93 -19.42 -7.42
CA ARG A 255 11.69 -20.21 -8.42
C ARG A 255 12.05 -21.58 -7.87
N GLU A 256 12.61 -21.63 -6.67
CA GLU A 256 13.00 -22.91 -6.05
C GLU A 256 11.79 -23.82 -5.78
N ILE A 257 10.68 -23.27 -5.27
CA ILE A 257 9.43 -24.02 -5.05
C ILE A 257 8.86 -24.55 -6.39
N ASN A 258 8.92 -23.76 -7.48
CA ASN A 258 8.47 -24.19 -8.79
C ASN A 258 9.34 -25.33 -9.35
N THR A 259 10.67 -25.21 -9.23
CA THR A 259 11.60 -26.25 -9.69
C THR A 259 11.44 -27.52 -8.87
N LEU A 260 11.29 -27.42 -7.54
CA LEU A 260 10.97 -28.54 -6.68
C LEU A 260 9.68 -29.23 -7.13
N GLY A 261 8.62 -28.45 -7.44
CA GLY A 261 7.36 -28.99 -7.96
C GLY A 261 7.52 -29.72 -9.30
N SER A 262 8.28 -29.17 -10.24
CA SER A 262 8.49 -29.77 -11.54
C SER A 262 9.28 -31.08 -11.49
N LYS A 263 10.20 -31.19 -10.52
CA LYS A 263 10.98 -32.42 -10.27
C LYS A 263 10.26 -33.42 -9.36
N SER A 264 9.18 -32.99 -8.66
CA SER A 264 8.41 -33.85 -7.73
C SER A 264 7.40 -34.70 -8.49
N ASN A 265 7.81 -35.91 -8.94
CA ASN A 265 6.91 -36.86 -9.57
C ASN A 265 6.26 -37.79 -8.52
N HIS A 266 5.59 -37.20 -7.53
CA HIS A 266 4.89 -37.87 -6.42
C HIS A 266 3.71 -37.03 -5.95
N ALA A 267 2.53 -37.64 -5.78
CA ALA A 267 1.30 -36.90 -5.47
C ALA A 267 1.38 -36.06 -4.17
N GLU A 268 1.88 -36.68 -3.09
CA GLU A 268 1.99 -35.98 -1.80
C GLU A 268 3.03 -34.82 -1.84
N MET A 269 4.14 -35.03 -2.56
CA MET A 269 5.10 -33.91 -2.76
C MET A 269 4.47 -32.76 -3.55
N GLN A 270 3.64 -33.03 -4.54
CA GLN A 270 2.89 -32.01 -5.28
C GLN A 270 1.91 -31.26 -4.35
N ASN A 271 1.20 -31.96 -3.48
CA ASN A 271 0.33 -31.36 -2.48
C ASN A 271 1.10 -30.42 -1.53
N ILE A 272 2.30 -30.83 -1.09
CA ILE A 272 3.19 -30.01 -0.25
C ILE A 272 3.62 -28.76 -1.01
N VAL A 273 4.03 -28.89 -2.28
CA VAL A 273 4.43 -27.77 -3.14
C VAL A 273 3.30 -26.77 -3.33
N VAL A 274 2.07 -27.22 -3.53
CA VAL A 274 0.89 -26.35 -3.63
C VAL A 274 0.73 -25.54 -2.34
N LYS A 275 0.81 -26.19 -1.17
CA LYS A 275 0.73 -25.48 0.12
C LYS A 275 1.86 -24.45 0.30
N MET A 276 3.10 -24.78 -0.11
CA MET A 276 4.22 -23.81 -0.08
C MET A 276 3.94 -22.61 -0.99
N LYS A 277 3.36 -22.83 -2.17
CA LYS A 277 2.98 -21.73 -3.09
C LYS A 277 1.92 -20.82 -2.50
N ASP A 278 0.92 -21.36 -1.83
CA ASP A 278 -0.15 -20.61 -1.19
C ASP A 278 0.41 -19.71 -0.08
N GLU A 279 1.31 -20.25 0.77
CA GLU A 279 1.99 -19.47 1.82
C GLU A 279 2.87 -18.38 1.22
N LEU A 280 3.60 -18.68 0.15
CA LEU A 280 4.47 -17.72 -0.54
C LEU A 280 3.69 -16.60 -1.23
N GLU A 281 2.54 -16.90 -1.82
CA GLU A 281 1.73 -15.89 -2.49
C GLU A 281 1.22 -14.85 -1.49
N GLN A 282 0.81 -15.29 -0.29
CA GLN A 282 0.45 -14.38 0.79
C GLN A 282 1.63 -13.48 1.23
N ILE A 283 2.86 -14.02 1.24
CA ILE A 283 4.06 -13.21 1.48
C ILE A 283 4.23 -12.15 0.39
N LYS A 284 4.15 -12.54 -0.89
CA LYS A 284 4.34 -11.63 -2.04
C LYS A 284 3.33 -10.50 -2.07
N GLU A 285 2.06 -10.76 -1.75
CA GLU A 285 1.02 -9.75 -1.67
C GLU A 285 1.34 -8.72 -0.58
N GLN A 286 1.77 -9.18 0.60
CA GLN A 286 2.02 -8.30 1.73
C GLN A 286 3.36 -7.55 1.64
N VAL A 287 4.37 -8.12 0.99
CA VAL A 287 5.67 -7.45 0.78
C VAL A 287 5.52 -6.15 -0.01
N LEU A 288 4.49 -6.04 -0.86
CA LEU A 288 4.20 -4.80 -1.59
C LEU A 288 3.86 -3.63 -0.65
N ASN A 289 3.41 -3.91 0.57
CA ASN A 289 3.06 -2.90 1.58
C ASN A 289 4.24 -2.55 2.52
N VAL A 290 5.41 -3.17 2.35
CA VAL A 290 6.59 -2.91 3.17
C VAL A 290 7.43 -1.79 2.57
N MET A 291 7.80 -0.81 3.44
CA MET A 291 8.75 0.26 3.08
C MET A 291 10.16 -0.27 2.89
#